data_dc3892c02470f816b232c68982128222
#
_entry.id   dc3892c02470f816b232c68982128222
#
_cell.length_a   1.000
_cell.length_b   1.000
_cell.length_c   1.000
_cell.angle_alpha   90.00
_cell.angle_beta   90.00
_cell.angle_gamma   90.00
#
_symmetry.space_group_name_H-M   'P 1'
#
loop_
_entity.id
_entity.type
_entity.pdbx_description
1 polymer ?
#
loop_
_entity_poly.entity_id
_entity_poly.type
_entity_poly.pdbx_seq_one_letter_code
_entity_poly.pdbx_strand_id
1 'polypeptide(L)'
;MYFAIHRSWLNYCDYQISVDNRKMMLKIETVYAIILRLFMQAGERKMARSYNKLWKLMIDKKMNKTQLRTAAKVSSNAMAKLGRDESVSIETLEKICSVLQCDIGDVTEFIPEEDSDE
;
A
#
# COMPACT_ATOMS: atom_id res chain seq x y z
N MET A 1 -15.66 -16.10 -20.80
CA MET A 1 -14.73 -16.48 -21.89
C MET A 1 -13.28 -16.65 -21.43
N TYR A 2 -12.76 -15.80 -20.61
CA TYR A 2 -11.40 -15.91 -20.08
C TYR A 2 -11.17 -17.19 -19.23
N PHE A 3 -12.15 -17.59 -18.42
CA PHE A 3 -12.09 -18.80 -17.59
C PHE A 3 -12.07 -20.11 -18.37
N ALA A 4 -12.79 -20.17 -19.47
CA ALA A 4 -12.84 -21.39 -20.31
C ALA A 4 -11.53 -21.62 -21.05
N ILE A 5 -10.88 -20.57 -21.54
CA ILE A 5 -9.59 -20.64 -22.22
C ILE A 5 -8.48 -21.02 -21.24
N HIS A 6 -8.49 -20.46 -20.02
CA HIS A 6 -7.53 -20.76 -18.97
C HIS A 6 -7.64 -22.21 -18.47
N ARG A 7 -8.86 -22.72 -18.32
CA ARG A 7 -9.11 -24.11 -17.94
C ARG A 7 -8.69 -25.09 -19.03
N SER A 8 -8.96 -24.77 -20.29
CA SER A 8 -8.51 -25.57 -21.42
C SER A 8 -7.00 -25.60 -21.54
N TRP A 9 -6.34 -24.49 -21.26
CA TRP A 9 -4.87 -24.37 -21.28
C TRP A 9 -4.22 -25.15 -20.13
N LEU A 10 -4.77 -25.09 -18.93
CA LEU A 10 -4.32 -25.87 -17.76
C LEU A 10 -4.48 -27.37 -17.99
N ASN A 11 -5.60 -27.81 -18.56
CA ASN A 11 -5.80 -29.21 -18.91
C ASN A 11 -4.85 -29.69 -20.02
N TYR A 12 -4.55 -28.84 -20.98
CA TYR A 12 -3.59 -29.14 -22.02
C TYR A 12 -2.16 -29.20 -21.46
N CYS A 13 -1.78 -28.30 -20.58
CA CYS A 13 -0.51 -28.32 -19.88
C CYS A 13 -0.38 -29.55 -18.98
N ASP A 14 -1.40 -29.92 -18.22
CA ASP A 14 -1.41 -31.12 -17.39
C ASP A 14 -1.30 -32.39 -18.23
N TYR A 15 -1.94 -32.47 -19.39
CA TYR A 15 -1.85 -33.57 -20.29
C TYR A 15 -0.45 -33.72 -20.92
N GLN A 16 0.14 -32.63 -21.37
CA GLN A 16 1.50 -32.62 -21.92
C GLN A 16 2.55 -32.93 -20.85
N ILE A 17 2.36 -32.48 -19.65
CA ILE A 17 3.27 -32.68 -18.51
C ILE A 17 3.22 -34.13 -18.01
N SER A 18 2.07 -34.81 -18.07
CA SER A 18 1.97 -36.22 -17.71
C SER A 18 2.66 -37.13 -18.71
N VAL A 19 2.88 -36.69 -19.96
CA VAL A 19 3.54 -37.43 -21.03
C VAL A 19 5.02 -37.15 -21.12
N ASP A 20 5.47 -35.92 -20.82
CA ASP A 20 6.86 -35.50 -20.88
C ASP A 20 7.44 -35.18 -19.49
N ASN A 21 8.27 -36.15 -19.01
CA ASN A 21 9.27 -35.98 -17.96
C ASN A 21 8.99 -35.00 -16.81
N ARG A 22 8.79 -35.55 -15.63
CA ARG A 22 8.80 -34.85 -14.33
C ARG A 22 9.97 -33.87 -14.13
N LYS A 23 11.06 -34.00 -14.86
CA LYS A 23 12.23 -33.11 -14.82
C LYS A 23 12.00 -31.75 -15.47
N MET A 24 11.15 -31.65 -16.50
CA MET A 24 10.78 -30.37 -17.12
C MET A 24 9.80 -29.58 -16.27
N MET A 25 8.94 -30.24 -15.54
CA MET A 25 7.97 -29.62 -14.63
C MET A 25 8.66 -28.86 -13.50
N LEU A 26 9.71 -29.43 -12.91
CA LEU A 26 10.50 -28.79 -11.86
C LEU A 26 11.22 -27.52 -12.35
N LYS A 27 11.67 -27.48 -13.60
CA LYS A 27 12.30 -26.31 -14.21
C LYS A 27 11.30 -25.18 -14.46
N ILE A 28 10.10 -25.49 -14.93
CA ILE A 28 9.03 -24.50 -15.21
C ILE A 28 8.51 -23.90 -13.90
N GLU A 29 8.29 -24.70 -12.86
CA GLU A 29 7.90 -24.21 -11.54
C GLU A 29 8.96 -23.31 -10.91
N THR A 30 10.25 -23.66 -11.04
CA THR A 30 11.35 -22.85 -10.53
C THR A 30 11.44 -21.50 -11.27
N VAL A 31 11.34 -21.51 -12.59
CA VAL A 31 11.34 -20.29 -13.42
C VAL A 31 10.11 -19.44 -13.12
N TYR A 32 8.93 -20.06 -12.99
CA TYR A 32 7.70 -19.35 -12.64
C TYR A 32 7.78 -18.72 -11.24
N ALA A 33 8.32 -19.45 -10.28
CA ALA A 33 8.53 -18.92 -8.93
C ALA A 33 9.53 -17.76 -8.90
N ILE A 34 10.59 -17.81 -9.70
CA ILE A 34 11.57 -16.73 -9.83
C ILE A 34 10.94 -15.51 -10.50
N ILE A 35 10.18 -15.68 -11.58
CA ILE A 35 9.46 -14.59 -12.27
C ILE A 35 8.42 -13.96 -11.34
N LEU A 36 7.66 -14.76 -10.62
CA LEU A 36 6.66 -14.28 -9.65
C LEU A 36 7.33 -13.48 -8.52
N ARG A 37 8.48 -13.95 -8.04
CA ARG A 37 9.28 -13.29 -7.01
C ARG A 37 9.83 -11.94 -7.50
N LEU A 38 10.36 -11.90 -8.71
CA LEU A 38 10.81 -10.66 -9.35
C LEU A 38 9.65 -9.68 -9.60
N PHE A 39 8.50 -10.18 -10.02
CA PHE A 39 7.30 -9.39 -10.22
C PHE A 39 6.77 -8.81 -8.91
N MET A 40 6.77 -9.58 -7.82
CA MET A 40 6.39 -9.10 -6.49
C MET A 40 7.38 -8.08 -5.93
N GLN A 41 8.67 -8.25 -6.17
CA GLN A 41 9.70 -7.26 -5.77
C GLN A 41 9.59 -5.95 -6.54
N ALA A 42 9.25 -6.00 -7.83
CA ALA A 42 9.03 -4.80 -8.63
C ALA A 42 7.77 -4.02 -8.24
N GLY A 43 6.80 -4.68 -7.56
CA GLY A 43 5.57 -4.06 -7.08
C GLY A 43 5.68 -3.36 -5.74
N GLU A 44 6.74 -3.60 -4.97
CA GLU A 44 6.97 -2.95 -3.67
C GLU A 44 7.72 -1.62 -3.83
N ARG A 45 7.11 -0.65 -4.48
CA ARG A 45 7.58 0.72 -4.33
C ARG A 45 7.19 1.19 -2.93
N LYS A 46 8.18 1.39 -2.10
CA LYS A 46 7.99 2.04 -0.81
C LYS A 46 7.47 3.44 -1.07
N MET A 47 6.25 3.70 -0.68
CA MET A 47 5.70 5.04 -0.71
C MET A 47 5.90 5.66 0.67
N ALA A 48 6.67 6.72 0.74
CA ALA A 48 6.76 7.53 1.94
C ALA A 48 5.43 8.26 2.14
N ARG A 49 4.94 8.24 3.36
CA ARG A 49 3.75 9.02 3.75
C ARG A 49 4.17 10.36 4.26
N SER A 50 3.43 11.38 3.91
CA SER A 50 3.64 12.72 4.44
C SER A 50 2.32 13.30 4.93
N TYR A 51 2.35 13.91 6.10
CA TYR A 51 1.22 14.64 6.69
C TYR A 51 1.44 16.15 6.67
N ASN A 52 2.31 16.64 5.82
CA ASN A 52 2.58 18.08 5.69
C ASN A 52 1.32 18.88 5.35
N LYS A 53 0.43 18.32 4.54
CA LYS A 53 -0.85 18.96 4.23
C LYS A 53 -1.72 19.16 5.46
N LEU A 54 -1.73 18.17 6.37
CA LEU A 54 -2.43 18.27 7.65
C LEU A 54 -1.91 19.44 8.49
N TRP A 55 -0.60 19.56 8.60
CA TRP A 55 0.01 20.65 9.38
C TRP A 55 -0.27 22.01 8.80
N LYS A 56 -0.23 22.16 7.48
CA LYS A 56 -0.62 23.39 6.79
C LYS A 56 -2.08 23.75 7.03
N LEU A 57 -2.98 22.78 6.94
CA LEU A 57 -4.41 22.95 7.18
C LEU A 57 -4.70 23.36 8.63
N MET A 58 -3.98 22.82 9.59
CA MET A 58 -4.07 23.22 10.99
C MET A 58 -3.64 24.66 11.22
N ILE A 59 -2.58 25.09 10.56
CA ILE A 59 -2.11 26.49 10.61
C ILE A 59 -3.17 27.42 10.01
N ASP A 60 -3.76 27.06 8.89
CA ASP A 60 -4.83 27.84 8.24
C ASP A 60 -6.06 27.97 9.14
N LYS A 61 -6.40 26.92 9.88
CA LYS A 61 -7.51 26.91 10.83
C LYS A 61 -7.14 27.43 12.23
N LYS A 62 -5.90 27.84 12.43
CA LYS A 62 -5.37 28.33 13.72
C LYS A 62 -5.57 27.33 14.87
N MET A 63 -5.47 26.04 14.57
CA MET A 63 -5.54 24.97 15.55
C MET A 63 -4.16 24.44 15.91
N ASN A 64 -3.93 24.18 17.18
CA ASN A 64 -2.72 23.48 17.61
C ASN A 64 -2.96 21.96 17.72
N LYS A 65 -1.86 21.20 17.85
CA LYS A 65 -1.91 19.73 17.95
C LYS A 65 -2.76 19.23 19.11
N THR A 66 -2.73 19.92 20.24
CA THR A 66 -3.52 19.57 21.42
C THR A 66 -5.00 19.80 21.20
N GLN A 67 -5.37 20.89 20.55
CA GLN A 67 -6.76 21.18 20.21
C GLN A 67 -7.33 20.18 19.23
N LEU A 68 -6.56 19.83 18.18
CA LEU A 68 -6.97 18.82 17.23
C LEU A 68 -7.14 17.44 17.92
N ARG A 69 -6.19 17.08 18.76
CA ARG A 69 -6.27 15.82 19.52
C ARG A 69 -7.52 15.74 20.37
N THR A 70 -7.84 16.79 21.06
CA THR A 70 -9.01 16.86 21.96
C THR A 70 -10.31 16.84 21.14
N ALA A 71 -10.37 17.63 20.06
CA ALA A 71 -11.56 17.71 19.22
C ALA A 71 -11.84 16.41 18.46
N ALA A 72 -10.82 15.78 17.92
CA ALA A 72 -10.94 14.52 17.19
C ALA A 72 -10.97 13.29 18.11
N LYS A 73 -10.76 13.44 19.40
CA LYS A 73 -10.65 12.34 20.38
C LYS A 73 -9.61 11.29 19.96
N VAL A 74 -8.49 11.75 19.48
CA VAL A 74 -7.35 10.94 19.04
C VAL A 74 -6.38 10.74 20.19
N SER A 75 -5.77 9.54 20.29
CA SER A 75 -4.78 9.27 21.32
C SER A 75 -3.51 10.08 21.11
N SER A 76 -2.79 10.36 22.19
CA SER A 76 -1.48 11.03 22.10
C SER A 76 -0.46 10.22 21.29
N ASN A 77 -0.54 8.89 21.34
CA ASN A 77 0.31 8.01 20.55
C ASN A 77 0.04 8.16 19.04
N ALA A 78 -1.23 8.24 18.63
CA ALA A 78 -1.59 8.48 17.24
C ALA A 78 -1.11 9.85 16.75
N MET A 79 -1.22 10.88 17.57
CA MET A 79 -0.67 12.21 17.24
C MET A 79 0.86 12.21 17.13
N ALA A 80 1.55 11.46 17.98
CA ALA A 80 3.00 11.28 17.87
C ALA A 80 3.40 10.55 16.57
N LYS A 81 2.64 9.53 16.17
CA LYS A 81 2.84 8.84 14.89
C LYS A 81 2.65 9.76 13.70
N LEU A 82 1.61 10.60 13.70
CA LEU A 82 1.40 11.62 12.68
C LEU A 82 2.58 12.60 12.58
N GLY A 83 3.17 12.98 13.72
CA GLY A 83 4.34 13.85 13.75
C GLY A 83 5.61 13.21 13.21
N ARG A 84 5.66 11.89 13.13
CA ARG A 84 6.79 11.13 12.58
C ARG A 84 6.53 10.53 11.19
N ASP A 85 5.44 10.94 10.56
CA ASP A 85 4.98 10.38 9.28
C ASP A 85 4.79 8.85 9.29
N GLU A 86 4.48 8.29 10.45
CA GLU A 86 4.18 6.88 10.62
C GLU A 86 2.74 6.55 10.27
N SER A 87 2.47 5.27 10.02
CA SER A 87 1.12 4.82 9.70
C SER A 87 0.19 4.93 10.90
N VAL A 88 -0.96 5.51 10.67
CA VAL A 88 -2.08 5.57 11.62
C VAL A 88 -3.29 4.83 11.05
N SER A 89 -4.22 4.45 11.91
CA SER A 89 -5.44 3.79 11.46
C SER A 89 -6.32 4.74 10.64
N ILE A 90 -7.08 4.19 9.70
CA ILE A 90 -8.04 4.95 8.89
C ILE A 90 -9.07 5.64 9.78
N GLU A 91 -9.53 4.96 10.84
CA GLU A 91 -10.46 5.52 11.82
C GLU A 91 -9.93 6.82 12.45
N THR A 92 -8.64 6.87 12.77
CA THR A 92 -7.98 8.08 13.27
C THR A 92 -8.00 9.20 12.24
N LEU A 93 -7.72 8.88 10.98
CA LEU A 93 -7.77 9.84 9.88
C LEU A 93 -9.19 10.34 9.61
N GLU A 94 -10.19 9.48 9.69
CA GLU A 94 -11.61 9.86 9.57
C GLU A 94 -12.02 10.86 10.66
N LYS A 95 -11.63 10.63 11.90
CA LYS A 95 -11.91 11.53 13.01
C LYS A 95 -11.26 12.91 12.80
N ILE A 96 -10.04 12.93 12.31
CA ILE A 96 -9.33 14.17 11.99
C ILE A 96 -9.99 14.92 10.84
N CYS A 97 -10.32 14.21 9.75
CA CYS A 97 -11.02 14.77 8.60
C CYS A 97 -12.39 15.35 8.99
N SER A 98 -13.11 14.68 9.85
CA SER A 98 -14.41 15.11 10.36
C SER A 98 -14.31 16.44 11.14
N VAL A 99 -13.29 16.60 11.96
CA VAL A 99 -13.06 17.83 12.74
C VAL A 99 -12.61 18.98 11.84
N LEU A 100 -11.73 18.70 10.89
CA LEU A 100 -11.19 19.70 9.97
C LEU A 100 -12.12 19.97 8.78
N GLN A 101 -13.18 19.16 8.60
CA GLN A 101 -14.10 19.25 7.46
C GLN A 101 -13.37 19.22 6.12
N CYS A 102 -12.45 18.31 5.97
CA CYS A 102 -11.63 18.10 4.78
C CYS A 102 -11.66 16.64 4.34
N ASP A 103 -11.15 16.38 3.15
CA ASP A 103 -11.00 15.04 2.63
C ASP A 103 -9.67 14.41 3.06
N ILE A 104 -9.57 13.09 2.99
CA ILE A 104 -8.37 12.34 3.33
C ILE A 104 -7.17 12.76 2.46
N GLY A 105 -7.40 13.13 1.21
CA GLY A 105 -6.39 13.65 0.30
C GLY A 105 -5.80 15.00 0.71
N ASP A 106 -6.51 15.76 1.56
CA ASP A 106 -6.03 17.02 2.13
C ASP A 106 -5.21 16.84 3.41
N VAL A 107 -5.27 15.65 3.99
CA VAL A 107 -4.56 15.31 5.23
C VAL A 107 -3.30 14.53 4.96
N THR A 108 -3.36 13.58 4.03
CA THR A 108 -2.26 12.65 3.77
C THR A 108 -1.83 12.70 2.30
N GLU A 109 -0.56 12.51 2.08
CA GLU A 109 0.05 12.45 0.75
C GLU A 109 1.02 11.27 0.69
N PHE A 110 0.97 10.55 -0.41
CA PHE A 110 1.93 9.51 -0.71
C PHE A 110 2.98 10.06 -1.66
N ILE A 111 4.22 10.09 -1.22
CA ILE A 111 5.35 10.51 -2.02
C ILE A 111 6.05 9.24 -2.49
N PRO A 112 6.12 8.97 -3.80
CA PRO A 112 6.95 7.89 -4.28
C PRO A 112 8.40 8.18 -3.89
N GLU A 113 9.05 7.26 -3.20
CA GLU A 113 10.49 7.34 -3.02
C GLU A 113 11.12 7.14 -4.40
N GLU A 114 11.66 8.22 -4.95
CA GLU A 114 12.52 8.10 -6.10
C GLU A 114 13.75 7.33 -5.63
N ASP A 115 13.98 6.18 -6.26
CA ASP A 115 15.20 5.44 -6.07
C ASP A 115 16.36 6.41 -6.38
N SER A 116 16.97 6.94 -5.34
CA SER A 116 18.19 7.70 -5.47
C SER A 116 19.27 6.69 -5.84
N ASP A 117 19.33 6.36 -7.12
CA ASP A 117 20.47 5.67 -7.71
C ASP A 117 21.70 6.57 -7.58
N GLU A 118 22.39 6.41 -6.50
CA GLU A 118 23.80 6.79 -6.39
C GLU A 118 24.67 5.54 -6.31
#